data_7eeef0754b6ab0594decdd7552967cff
#
_entry.id   7eeef0754b6ab0594decdd7552967cff
#
_cell.length_a   1.000
_cell.length_b   1.000
_cell.length_c   1.000
_cell.angle_alpha   90.00
_cell.angle_beta   90.00
_cell.angle_gamma   90.00
#
_symmetry.space_group_name_H-M   'P 1'
#
loop_
_entity.id
_entity.type
_entity.pdbx_description
1 polymer ?
#
loop_
_entity_poly.entity_id
_entity_poly.type
_entity_poly.pdbx_seq_one_letter_code
_entity_poly.pdbx_strand_id
1 'polypeptide(L)'
;IVIIIGIILIAIQGLNLGVDFKGGRSYTVTFNKPVEATTMKSALSASFGNSGTEVKNFGSNNVMKVTTSYLTDDESDVADDKVKNALIQGVAKYSGLQYSENDGKVDDQHFTISSSSKVGATIADDIKNSAFEAGIFAIIGIFLYILFRFRKWQYSTGAIVALVHD
;
A
#
# COMPACT_ATOMS: atom_id res chain seq x y z
N ILE A 1 16.72 24.21 -3.88
CA ILE A 1 17.06 23.76 -2.50
C ILE A 1 16.10 22.63 -2.07
N VAL A 2 14.78 22.82 -2.13
CA VAL A 2 13.77 21.81 -1.68
C VAL A 2 13.94 20.48 -2.40
N ILE A 3 14.13 20.49 -3.74
CA ILE A 3 14.31 19.29 -4.55
C ILE A 3 15.56 18.52 -4.14
N ILE A 4 16.66 19.22 -3.92
CA ILE A 4 17.93 18.60 -3.51
C ILE A 4 17.76 17.92 -2.14
N ILE A 5 17.09 18.58 -1.20
CA ILE A 5 16.77 18.01 0.10
C ILE A 5 15.88 16.78 -0.06
N GLY A 6 14.84 16.83 -0.93
CA GLY A 6 13.96 15.72 -1.23
C GLY A 6 14.73 14.50 -1.79
N ILE A 7 15.60 14.71 -2.76
CA ILE A 7 16.43 13.63 -3.34
C ILE A 7 17.35 13.02 -2.27
N ILE A 8 17.97 13.85 -1.42
CA ILE A 8 18.83 13.36 -0.33
C ILE A 8 18.01 12.52 0.67
N LEU A 9 16.80 12.96 1.04
CA LEU A 9 15.92 12.21 1.93
C LEU A 9 15.50 10.89 1.32
N ILE A 10 15.14 10.85 0.03
CA ILE A 10 14.81 9.61 -0.68
C ILE A 10 16.02 8.67 -0.73
N ALA A 11 17.23 9.19 -0.94
CA ALA A 11 18.44 8.37 -0.96
C ALA A 11 18.80 7.77 0.41
N ILE A 12 18.48 8.48 1.51
CA ILE A 12 18.78 8.03 2.87
C ILE A 12 17.68 7.13 3.41
N GLN A 13 16.41 7.50 3.24
CA GLN A 13 15.26 6.80 3.83
C GLN A 13 14.59 5.81 2.88
N GLY A 14 14.89 5.89 1.57
CA GLY A 14 14.21 5.15 0.53
C GLY A 14 12.77 5.64 0.29
N LEU A 15 12.10 5.03 -0.67
CA LEU A 15 10.68 5.26 -0.94
C LEU A 15 9.83 4.34 -0.07
N ASN A 16 8.84 4.90 0.62
CA ASN A 16 7.84 4.10 1.32
C ASN A 16 6.75 3.64 0.34
N LEU A 17 7.06 2.58 -0.39
CA LEU A 17 6.16 1.99 -1.37
C LEU A 17 5.02 1.23 -0.68
N GLY A 18 3.83 1.30 -1.26
CA GLY A 18 2.67 0.50 -0.83
C GLY A 18 2.84 -0.99 -1.14
N VAL A 19 1.88 -1.79 -0.69
CA VAL A 19 1.89 -3.26 -0.89
C VAL A 19 1.85 -3.68 -2.34
N ASP A 20 1.32 -2.85 -3.24
CA ASP A 20 1.31 -3.11 -4.68
C ASP A 20 2.73 -3.21 -5.27
N PHE A 21 3.72 -2.59 -4.59
CA PHE A 21 5.13 -2.58 -4.99
C PHE A 21 6.07 -3.32 -4.02
N LYS A 22 5.59 -3.72 -2.85
CA LYS A 22 6.35 -4.51 -1.86
C LYS A 22 5.81 -5.91 -1.67
N GLY A 23 4.62 -6.18 -2.20
CA GLY A 23 3.84 -7.34 -1.85
C GLY A 23 3.18 -7.19 -0.46
N GLY A 24 2.23 -8.03 -0.19
CA GLY A 24 1.53 -8.07 1.08
C GLY A 24 0.08 -8.46 0.98
N ARG A 25 -0.62 -8.34 2.09
CA ARG A 25 -2.04 -8.67 2.21
C ARG A 25 -2.84 -7.46 2.66
N SER A 26 -4.01 -7.26 2.04
CA SER A 26 -4.95 -6.19 2.37
C SER A 26 -6.27 -6.80 2.78
N TYR A 27 -6.84 -6.29 3.86
CA TYR A 27 -8.13 -6.70 4.40
C TYR A 27 -9.03 -5.49 4.58
N THR A 28 -10.30 -5.62 4.21
CA THR A 28 -11.31 -4.62 4.53
C THR A 28 -12.08 -5.09 5.75
N VAL A 29 -11.95 -4.37 6.85
CA VAL A 29 -12.60 -4.68 8.14
C VAL A 29 -13.74 -3.69 8.36
N THR A 30 -14.93 -4.21 8.62
CA THR A 30 -16.14 -3.41 8.83
C THR A 30 -16.59 -3.52 10.28
N PHE A 31 -16.89 -2.36 10.87
CA PHE A 31 -17.38 -2.20 12.23
C PHE A 31 -18.77 -1.58 12.24
N ASN A 32 -19.51 -1.72 13.33
CA ASN A 32 -20.80 -1.03 13.52
C ASN A 32 -20.63 0.47 13.85
N LYS A 33 -19.53 0.84 14.49
CA LYS A 33 -19.21 2.21 14.93
C LYS A 33 -17.96 2.74 14.27
N PRO A 34 -17.79 4.07 14.15
CA PRO A 34 -16.55 4.67 13.69
C PRO A 34 -15.35 4.24 14.54
N VAL A 35 -14.23 3.97 13.85
CA VAL A 35 -12.97 3.52 14.44
C VAL A 35 -11.86 4.48 14.02
N GLU A 36 -10.89 4.71 14.90
CA GLU A 36 -9.75 5.57 14.60
C GLU A 36 -8.59 4.76 14.00
N ALA A 37 -8.20 5.12 12.77
CA ALA A 37 -7.17 4.42 12.01
C ALA A 37 -5.79 4.45 12.70
N THR A 38 -5.43 5.55 13.34
CA THR A 38 -4.11 5.74 13.97
C THR A 38 -3.90 4.80 15.15
N THR A 39 -4.89 4.73 16.03
CA THR A 39 -4.87 3.88 17.23
C THR A 39 -4.91 2.40 16.85
N MET A 40 -5.77 2.06 15.87
CA MET A 40 -5.85 0.70 15.32
C MET A 40 -4.54 0.26 14.65
N LYS A 41 -3.87 1.15 13.90
CA LYS A 41 -2.56 0.89 13.30
C LYS A 41 -1.53 0.49 14.37
N SER A 42 -1.47 1.24 15.48
CA SER A 42 -0.52 0.97 16.57
C SER A 42 -0.76 -0.41 17.20
N ALA A 43 -2.02 -0.77 17.43
CA ALA A 43 -2.40 -2.07 17.99
C ALA A 43 -2.06 -3.22 17.01
N LEU A 44 -2.36 -3.06 15.73
CA LEU A 44 -2.11 -4.08 14.70
C LEU A 44 -0.62 -4.25 14.39
N SER A 45 0.19 -3.19 14.44
CA SER A 45 1.63 -3.30 14.24
C SER A 45 2.28 -4.30 15.19
N ALA A 46 1.86 -4.32 16.45
CA ALA A 46 2.32 -5.30 17.42
C ALA A 46 1.90 -6.74 17.08
N SER A 47 0.67 -6.92 16.58
CA SER A 47 0.13 -8.23 16.16
C SER A 47 0.83 -8.79 14.92
N PHE A 48 1.33 -7.92 14.04
CA PHE A 48 2.09 -8.27 12.84
C PHE A 48 3.61 -8.23 13.04
N GLY A 49 4.10 -8.38 14.27
CA GLY A 49 5.52 -8.43 14.57
C GLY A 49 6.29 -7.18 14.14
N ASN A 50 5.67 -6.00 14.21
CA ASN A 50 6.18 -4.71 13.73
C ASN A 50 6.53 -4.68 12.22
N SER A 51 5.96 -5.59 11.43
CA SER A 51 6.05 -5.53 9.97
C SER A 51 5.29 -4.32 9.43
N GLY A 52 5.58 -3.92 8.19
CA GLY A 52 4.92 -2.79 7.54
C GLY A 52 3.40 -2.93 7.63
N THR A 53 2.77 -2.04 8.39
CA THR A 53 1.32 -2.04 8.63
C THR A 53 0.75 -0.67 8.31
N GLU A 54 -0.28 -0.65 7.50
CA GLU A 54 -1.03 0.55 7.15
C GLU A 54 -2.51 0.34 7.43
N VAL A 55 -3.14 1.34 8.05
CA VAL A 55 -4.58 1.35 8.33
C VAL A 55 -5.16 2.66 7.84
N LYS A 56 -6.16 2.59 6.97
CA LYS A 56 -6.84 3.75 6.39
C LYS A 56 -8.35 3.56 6.42
N ASN A 57 -9.10 4.66 6.50
CA ASN A 57 -10.53 4.65 6.25
C ASN A 57 -10.81 4.29 4.79
N PHE A 58 -11.80 3.45 4.55
CA PHE A 58 -12.19 2.99 3.22
C PHE A 58 -13.68 3.20 2.98
N GLY A 59 -14.02 4.29 2.31
CA GLY A 59 -15.39 4.67 2.00
C GLY A 59 -16.11 5.36 3.16
N SER A 60 -16.17 4.76 4.33
CA SER A 60 -16.82 5.31 5.53
C SER A 60 -15.95 5.19 6.78
N ASN A 61 -16.31 5.90 7.85
CA ASN A 61 -15.51 5.94 9.08
C ASN A 61 -15.57 4.65 9.91
N ASN A 62 -16.47 3.73 9.55
CA ASN A 62 -16.62 2.41 10.19
C ASN A 62 -16.04 1.28 9.34
N VAL A 63 -15.41 1.58 8.21
CA VAL A 63 -14.73 0.61 7.35
C VAL A 63 -13.24 0.96 7.25
N MET A 64 -12.39 0.00 7.62
CA MET A 64 -10.94 0.16 7.61
C MET A 64 -10.29 -0.76 6.60
N LYS A 65 -9.45 -0.22 5.74
CA LYS A 65 -8.52 -1.01 4.93
C LYS A 65 -7.23 -1.18 5.72
N VAL A 66 -6.95 -2.42 6.09
CA VAL A 66 -5.72 -2.84 6.77
C VAL A 66 -4.83 -3.51 5.77
N THR A 67 -3.60 -3.04 5.65
CA THR A 67 -2.60 -3.56 4.72
C THR A 67 -1.34 -3.91 5.49
N THR A 68 -0.79 -5.11 5.27
CA THR A 68 0.41 -5.56 5.97
C THR A 68 1.36 -6.32 5.06
N SER A 69 2.67 -6.12 5.29
CA SER A 69 3.74 -6.92 4.69
C SER A 69 4.18 -8.09 5.58
N TYR A 70 3.41 -8.43 6.62
CA TYR A 70 3.72 -9.58 7.48
C TYR A 70 3.65 -10.89 6.69
N LEU A 71 4.70 -11.70 6.75
CA LEU A 71 4.86 -12.95 6.00
C LEU A 71 4.68 -12.80 4.48
N THR A 72 5.14 -11.69 3.89
CA THR A 72 5.01 -11.44 2.45
C THR A 72 5.77 -12.45 1.60
N ASP A 73 6.93 -12.91 2.08
CA ASP A 73 7.79 -13.86 1.37
C ASP A 73 7.24 -15.30 1.41
N ASP A 74 6.24 -15.56 2.25
CA ASP A 74 5.55 -16.85 2.33
C ASP A 74 4.19 -16.75 1.65
N GLU A 75 4.07 -17.33 0.46
CA GLU A 75 2.86 -17.32 -0.36
C GLU A 75 1.91 -18.50 -0.07
N SER A 76 2.22 -19.32 0.93
CA SER A 76 1.41 -20.49 1.30
C SER A 76 0.06 -20.08 1.93
N ASP A 77 -0.95 -20.95 1.77
CA ASP A 77 -2.25 -20.79 2.41
C ASP A 77 -2.12 -20.75 3.95
N VAL A 78 -1.13 -21.47 4.50
CA VAL A 78 -0.83 -21.48 5.94
C VAL A 78 -0.39 -20.08 6.42
N ALA A 79 0.39 -19.36 5.60
CA ALA A 79 0.76 -17.99 5.91
C ALA A 79 -0.44 -17.03 5.81
N ASP A 80 -1.33 -17.24 4.84
CA ASP A 80 -2.55 -16.47 4.70
C ASP A 80 -3.44 -16.60 5.95
N ASP A 81 -3.62 -17.81 6.45
CA ASP A 81 -4.36 -18.09 7.68
C ASP A 81 -3.68 -17.46 8.93
N LYS A 82 -2.35 -17.53 9.02
CA LYS A 82 -1.61 -16.90 10.11
C LYS A 82 -1.81 -15.38 10.12
N VAL A 83 -1.72 -14.73 8.96
CA VAL A 83 -1.92 -13.28 8.83
C VAL A 83 -3.36 -12.89 9.16
N LYS A 84 -4.36 -13.65 8.65
CA LYS A 84 -5.77 -13.43 8.97
C LYS A 84 -6.06 -13.58 10.47
N ASN A 85 -5.49 -14.62 11.10
CA ASN A 85 -5.65 -14.84 12.54
C ASN A 85 -4.97 -13.74 13.37
N ALA A 86 -3.78 -13.28 12.99
CA ALA A 86 -3.10 -12.16 13.63
C ALA A 86 -3.91 -10.86 13.52
N LEU A 87 -4.53 -10.62 12.34
CA LEU A 87 -5.46 -9.51 12.15
C LEU A 87 -6.65 -9.61 13.09
N ILE A 88 -7.35 -10.76 13.11
CA ILE A 88 -8.53 -10.98 13.94
C ILE A 88 -8.19 -10.75 15.42
N GLN A 89 -7.10 -11.33 15.91
CA GLN A 89 -6.67 -11.16 17.30
C GLN A 89 -6.30 -9.70 17.61
N GLY A 90 -5.61 -9.02 16.70
CA GLY A 90 -5.23 -7.62 16.86
C GLY A 90 -6.45 -6.69 16.90
N VAL A 91 -7.42 -6.90 16.00
CA VAL A 91 -8.68 -6.15 15.97
C VAL A 91 -9.51 -6.42 17.19
N ALA A 92 -9.69 -7.69 17.58
CA ALA A 92 -10.45 -8.07 18.78
C ALA A 92 -9.85 -7.47 20.06
N LYS A 93 -8.52 -7.50 20.20
CA LYS A 93 -7.81 -6.88 21.33
C LYS A 93 -7.98 -5.35 21.37
N TYR A 94 -7.99 -4.70 20.20
CA TYR A 94 -8.17 -3.26 20.10
C TYR A 94 -9.60 -2.82 20.38
N SER A 95 -10.58 -3.49 19.75
CA SER A 95 -11.99 -3.07 19.77
C SER A 95 -12.81 -3.70 20.88
N GLY A 96 -12.35 -4.82 21.44
CA GLY A 96 -13.15 -5.66 22.36
C GLY A 96 -14.26 -6.46 21.68
N LEU A 97 -14.33 -6.41 20.33
CA LEU A 97 -15.35 -7.09 19.53
C LEU A 97 -14.88 -8.48 19.11
N GLN A 98 -15.84 -9.36 18.81
CA GLN A 98 -15.57 -10.70 18.29
C GLN A 98 -15.63 -10.70 16.75
N TYR A 99 -14.86 -11.57 16.12
CA TYR A 99 -14.92 -11.78 14.68
C TYR A 99 -16.16 -12.59 14.31
N SER A 100 -16.93 -12.10 13.33
CA SER A 100 -18.03 -12.84 12.72
C SER A 100 -17.68 -13.19 11.27
N GLU A 101 -17.73 -14.48 10.94
CA GLU A 101 -17.43 -14.97 9.58
C GLU A 101 -18.61 -14.75 8.61
N ASN A 102 -19.82 -14.49 9.13
CA ASN A 102 -20.99 -14.22 8.29
C ASN A 102 -21.00 -12.78 7.81
N ASP A 103 -20.95 -12.59 6.49
CA ASP A 103 -21.07 -11.32 5.75
C ASP A 103 -22.41 -10.61 6.06
N GLY A 104 -22.53 -9.96 7.19
CA GLY A 104 -23.72 -9.18 7.50
C GLY A 104 -24.04 -9.00 8.97
N LYS A 105 -23.36 -9.68 9.87
CA LYS A 105 -23.54 -9.44 11.32
C LYS A 105 -22.43 -8.52 11.82
N VAL A 106 -22.51 -7.26 11.42
CA VAL A 106 -21.79 -6.18 12.09
C VAL A 106 -22.75 -5.58 13.10
N ASP A 107 -22.51 -5.83 14.36
CA ASP A 107 -23.30 -5.32 15.48
C ASP A 107 -22.39 -4.76 16.57
N ASP A 108 -22.95 -4.39 17.72
CA ASP A 108 -22.20 -3.82 18.84
C ASP A 108 -21.21 -4.80 19.50
N GLN A 109 -21.20 -6.07 19.09
CA GLN A 109 -20.33 -7.12 19.63
C GLN A 109 -19.43 -7.76 18.57
N HIS A 110 -19.71 -7.52 17.28
CA HIS A 110 -19.02 -8.22 16.19
C HIS A 110 -18.50 -7.25 15.13
N PHE A 111 -17.32 -7.58 14.60
CA PHE A 111 -16.78 -7.02 13.36
C PHE A 111 -16.64 -8.12 12.30
N THR A 112 -16.55 -7.73 11.02
CA THR A 112 -16.34 -8.68 9.91
C THR A 112 -15.21 -8.25 9.01
N ILE A 113 -14.66 -9.21 8.26
CA ILE A 113 -13.71 -8.97 7.16
C ILE A 113 -14.49 -9.12 5.86
N SER A 114 -14.81 -7.98 5.23
CA SER A 114 -15.66 -7.94 4.03
C SER A 114 -14.91 -8.32 2.75
N SER A 115 -13.60 -8.12 2.71
CA SER A 115 -12.75 -8.54 1.58
C SER A 115 -11.32 -8.77 2.02
N SER A 116 -10.64 -9.66 1.30
CA SER A 116 -9.20 -9.83 1.42
C SER A 116 -8.58 -9.87 0.02
N SER A 117 -7.38 -9.32 -0.12
CA SER A 117 -6.57 -9.40 -1.33
C SER A 117 -5.11 -9.61 -0.97
N LYS A 118 -4.39 -10.34 -1.83
CA LYS A 118 -2.98 -10.66 -1.67
C LYS A 118 -2.24 -10.26 -2.93
N VAL A 119 -1.08 -9.65 -2.75
CA VAL A 119 -0.10 -9.42 -3.82
C VAL A 119 1.17 -10.15 -3.41
N GLY A 120 1.55 -11.16 -4.16
CA GLY A 120 2.79 -11.89 -3.92
C GLY A 120 4.02 -11.00 -4.13
N ALA A 121 5.12 -11.30 -3.45
CA ALA A 121 6.37 -10.54 -3.58
C ALA A 121 6.89 -10.53 -5.01
N THR A 122 6.82 -11.66 -5.71
CA THR A 122 7.24 -11.80 -7.11
C THR A 122 6.42 -10.90 -8.04
N ILE A 123 5.08 -10.88 -7.87
CA ILE A 123 4.18 -10.03 -8.67
C ILE A 123 4.46 -8.55 -8.39
N ALA A 124 4.71 -8.18 -7.13
CA ALA A 124 5.04 -6.82 -6.76
C ALA A 124 6.36 -6.34 -7.40
N ASP A 125 7.37 -7.20 -7.45
CA ASP A 125 8.65 -6.89 -8.12
C ASP A 125 8.47 -6.76 -9.63
N ASP A 126 7.66 -7.60 -10.27
CA ASP A 126 7.34 -7.50 -11.69
C ASP A 126 6.60 -6.19 -12.01
N ILE A 127 5.64 -5.80 -11.19
CA ILE A 127 4.92 -4.52 -11.32
C ILE A 127 5.90 -3.34 -11.21
N LYS A 128 6.78 -3.36 -10.20
CA LYS A 128 7.77 -2.31 -9.98
C LYS A 128 8.73 -2.17 -11.16
N ASN A 129 9.28 -3.28 -11.65
CA ASN A 129 10.20 -3.29 -12.76
C ASN A 129 9.53 -2.81 -14.06
N SER A 130 8.33 -3.33 -14.36
CA SER A 130 7.55 -2.92 -15.53
C SER A 130 7.15 -1.45 -15.48
N ALA A 131 6.79 -0.92 -14.31
CA ALA A 131 6.47 0.50 -14.14
C ALA A 131 7.69 1.39 -14.39
N PHE A 132 8.88 0.97 -13.91
CA PHE A 132 10.12 1.70 -14.14
C PHE A 132 10.51 1.70 -15.63
N GLU A 133 10.44 0.53 -16.29
CA GLU A 133 10.71 0.41 -17.73
C GLU A 133 9.74 1.26 -18.55
N ALA A 134 8.44 1.16 -18.26
CA ALA A 134 7.42 1.97 -18.94
C ALA A 134 7.66 3.48 -18.77
N GLY A 135 8.09 3.92 -17.59
CA GLY A 135 8.47 5.29 -17.29
C GLY A 135 9.63 5.76 -18.19
N ILE A 136 10.68 4.94 -18.31
CA ILE A 136 11.82 5.26 -19.19
C ILE A 136 11.36 5.37 -20.65
N PHE A 137 10.59 4.42 -21.16
CA PHE A 137 10.08 4.47 -22.53
C PHE A 137 9.18 5.68 -22.76
N ALA A 138 8.35 6.05 -21.81
CA ALA A 138 7.52 7.25 -21.89
C ALA A 138 8.36 8.52 -21.99
N ILE A 139 9.40 8.66 -21.16
CA ILE A 139 10.34 9.80 -21.20
C ILE A 139 11.05 9.89 -22.55
N ILE A 140 11.55 8.78 -23.07
CA ILE A 140 12.21 8.73 -24.39
C ILE A 140 11.20 9.11 -25.48
N GLY A 141 9.98 8.59 -25.46
CA GLY A 141 8.94 8.91 -26.41
C GLY A 141 8.58 10.40 -26.42
N ILE A 142 8.41 10.99 -25.25
CA ILE A 142 8.14 12.44 -25.11
C ILE A 142 9.33 13.25 -25.62
N PHE A 143 10.56 12.88 -25.27
CA PHE A 143 11.77 13.55 -25.75
C PHE A 143 11.83 13.57 -27.26
N LEU A 144 11.70 12.42 -27.90
CA LEU A 144 11.75 12.28 -29.37
C LEU A 144 10.60 13.04 -30.04
N TYR A 145 9.38 12.94 -29.52
CA TYR A 145 8.25 13.68 -30.06
C TYR A 145 8.51 15.19 -30.07
N ILE A 146 8.96 15.76 -28.97
CA ILE A 146 9.25 17.19 -28.85
C ILE A 146 10.44 17.58 -29.75
N LEU A 147 11.47 16.73 -29.83
CA LEU A 147 12.64 16.94 -30.68
C LEU A 147 12.23 17.04 -32.17
N PHE A 148 11.42 16.09 -32.67
CA PHE A 148 10.95 16.11 -34.05
C PHE A 148 9.99 17.26 -34.34
N ARG A 149 9.13 17.60 -33.36
CA ARG A 149 8.12 18.66 -33.53
C ARG A 149 8.73 20.06 -33.54
N PHE A 150 9.69 20.34 -32.69
CA PHE A 150 10.29 21.66 -32.52
C PHE A 150 11.68 21.79 -33.14
N ARG A 151 12.30 20.69 -33.55
CA ARG A 151 13.64 20.62 -34.18
C ARG A 151 14.75 21.28 -33.38
N LYS A 152 14.59 21.40 -32.07
CA LYS A 152 15.60 21.97 -31.14
C LYS A 152 15.62 21.13 -29.86
N TRP A 153 16.79 20.58 -29.56
CA TRP A 153 16.97 19.67 -28.41
C TRP A 153 16.74 20.37 -27.07
N GLN A 154 16.91 21.70 -26.99
CA GLN A 154 16.72 22.47 -25.77
C GLN A 154 15.25 22.36 -25.23
N TYR A 155 14.27 22.34 -26.14
CA TYR A 155 12.87 22.18 -25.76
C TYR A 155 12.59 20.78 -25.21
N SER A 156 13.18 19.75 -25.83
CA SER A 156 13.04 18.37 -25.35
C SER A 156 13.66 18.19 -23.98
N THR A 157 14.86 18.70 -23.79
CA THR A 157 15.55 18.64 -22.50
C THR A 157 14.79 19.41 -21.42
N GLY A 158 14.31 20.61 -21.72
CA GLY A 158 13.51 21.40 -20.79
C GLY A 158 12.22 20.69 -20.36
N ALA A 159 11.53 20.04 -21.31
CA ALA A 159 10.33 19.27 -21.01
C ALA A 159 10.62 18.06 -20.11
N ILE A 160 11.70 17.31 -20.36
CA ILE A 160 12.09 16.19 -19.51
C ILE A 160 12.49 16.64 -18.12
N VAL A 161 13.25 17.75 -18.01
CA VAL A 161 13.60 18.30 -16.69
C VAL A 161 12.37 18.72 -15.90
N ALA A 162 11.37 19.31 -16.56
CA ALA A 162 10.09 19.66 -15.93
C ALA A 162 9.35 18.40 -15.47
N LEU A 163 9.25 17.37 -16.33
CA LEU A 163 8.56 16.11 -16.01
C LEU A 163 9.19 15.35 -14.84
N VAL A 164 10.51 15.38 -14.74
CA VAL A 164 11.24 14.72 -13.63
C VAL A 164 11.15 15.54 -12.33
N HIS A 165 10.93 16.86 -12.46
CA HIS A 165 10.76 17.74 -11.31
C HIS A 165 9.38 17.54 -10.63
N ASP A 166 8.31 17.31 -11.39
CA ASP A 166 6.93 17.14 -10.93
C ASP A 166 6.69 15.75 -10.32
#